data_c9d8a77a0e2048507efd172ba3ef6f25
#
_entry.id   c9d8a77a0e2048507efd172ba3ef6f25
#
_cell.length_a   1.000
_cell.length_b   1.000
_cell.length_c   1.000
_cell.angle_alpha   90.00
_cell.angle_beta   90.00
_cell.angle_gamma   90.00
#
_symmetry.space_group_name_H-M   'P 1'
#
loop_
_entity.id
_entity.type
_entity.pdbx_description
1 polymer ?
#
loop_
_entity_poly.entity_id
_entity_poly.type
_entity_poly.pdbx_seq_one_letter_code
_entity_poly.pdbx_strand_id
1 'polypeptide(L)'
;MQLSPREKDKLLVAMAAIVARKRLERGVKLNHPEAIALITDFVVEGARDGRNVAELMRDGAAVISRDQVMDGIAEMIHDIQVEATFPDGTKLD
;
A
#
# COMPACT_ATOMS: atom_id res chain seq x y z
N MET A 1 16.82 5.02 -21.34
CA MET A 1 15.40 4.91 -21.07
C MET A 1 14.89 6.19 -20.48
N GLN A 2 13.83 6.73 -21.03
CA GLN A 2 13.29 7.95 -20.50
C GLN A 2 11.89 7.66 -19.96
N LEU A 3 11.70 7.95 -18.70
CA LEU A 3 10.42 7.71 -18.04
C LEU A 3 9.80 9.04 -17.64
N SER A 4 8.49 9.13 -17.73
CA SER A 4 7.78 10.30 -17.22
C SER A 4 7.90 10.33 -15.70
N PRO A 5 7.67 11.49 -15.07
CA PRO A 5 7.70 11.54 -13.59
C PRO A 5 6.73 10.54 -12.96
N ARG A 6 5.56 10.36 -13.55
CA ARG A 6 4.57 9.40 -13.02
C ARG A 6 5.10 7.97 -13.12
N GLU A 7 5.76 7.64 -14.22
CA GLU A 7 6.35 6.31 -14.37
C GLU A 7 7.47 6.08 -13.38
N LYS A 8 8.27 7.12 -13.13
CA LYS A 8 9.33 7.02 -12.13
C LYS A 8 8.76 6.78 -10.75
N ASP A 9 7.68 7.47 -10.40
CA ASP A 9 7.06 7.31 -9.10
C ASP A 9 6.51 5.89 -8.92
N LYS A 10 5.88 5.36 -9.95
CA LYS A 10 5.37 3.99 -9.89
C LYS A 10 6.51 2.99 -9.72
N LEU A 11 7.61 3.22 -10.42
CA LEU A 11 8.76 2.34 -10.30
C LEU A 11 9.36 2.40 -8.90
N LEU A 12 9.45 3.58 -8.32
CA LEU A 12 9.97 3.73 -6.97
C LEU A 12 9.09 3.03 -5.94
N VAL A 13 7.77 3.11 -6.10
CA VAL A 13 6.85 2.40 -5.21
C VAL A 13 7.06 0.90 -5.33
N ALA A 14 7.20 0.39 -6.54
CA ALA A 14 7.42 -1.03 -6.77
C ALA A 14 8.73 -1.49 -6.12
N MET A 15 9.78 -0.69 -6.25
CA MET A 15 11.07 -1.01 -5.65
C MET A 15 10.98 -0.99 -4.13
N ALA A 16 10.29 0.01 -3.57
CA ALA A 16 10.11 0.10 -2.13
C ALA A 16 9.33 -1.11 -1.60
N ALA A 17 8.34 -1.58 -2.36
CA ALA A 17 7.58 -2.77 -1.98
C ALA A 17 8.45 -4.02 -1.98
N ILE A 18 9.35 -4.14 -2.95
CA ILE A 18 10.28 -5.27 -3.00
C ILE A 18 11.19 -5.26 -1.77
N VAL A 19 11.72 -4.10 -1.40
CA VAL A 19 12.56 -3.96 -0.23
C VAL A 19 11.78 -4.32 1.03
N ALA A 20 10.53 -3.84 1.14
CA ALA A 20 9.68 -4.14 2.29
C ALA A 20 9.45 -5.65 2.43
N ARG A 21 9.18 -6.33 1.32
CA ARG A 21 8.98 -7.78 1.35
C ARG A 21 10.23 -8.51 1.84
N LYS A 22 11.40 -8.07 1.40
CA LYS A 22 12.64 -8.68 1.84
C LYS A 22 12.85 -8.51 3.35
N ARG A 23 12.44 -7.35 3.88
CA ARG A 23 12.55 -7.11 5.31
C ARG A 23 11.59 -7.99 6.10
N LEU A 24 10.37 -8.16 5.59
CA LEU A 24 9.41 -9.07 6.22
C LEU A 24 9.93 -10.51 6.25
N GLU A 25 10.61 -10.94 5.18
CA GLU A 25 11.15 -12.28 5.13
C GLU A 25 12.19 -12.52 6.21
N ARG A 26 12.86 -11.46 6.64
CA ARG A 26 13.84 -11.56 7.71
C ARG A 26 13.23 -11.33 9.10
N GLY A 27 11.93 -11.16 9.17
CA GLY A 27 11.26 -10.89 10.45
C GLY A 27 11.41 -9.47 10.94
N VAL A 28 11.76 -8.54 10.05
CA VAL A 28 11.91 -7.13 10.43
C VAL A 28 10.56 -6.44 10.28
N LYS A 29 10.15 -5.69 11.30
CA LYS A 29 8.89 -4.97 11.25
C LYS A 29 9.02 -3.75 10.36
N LEU A 30 7.96 -3.49 9.60
CA LEU A 30 7.98 -2.38 8.64
C LEU A 30 7.63 -1.07 9.32
N ASN A 31 8.23 0.00 8.82
CA ASN A 31 7.84 1.36 9.21
C ASN A 31 6.73 1.85 8.29
N HIS A 32 6.25 3.07 8.51
CA HIS A 32 5.12 3.60 7.76
C HIS A 32 5.34 3.63 6.25
N PRO A 33 6.41 4.24 5.73
CA PRO A 33 6.61 4.27 4.28
C PRO A 33 6.73 2.88 3.66
N GLU A 34 7.33 1.93 4.35
CA GLU A 34 7.45 0.57 3.84
C GLU A 34 6.10 -0.12 3.76
N ALA A 35 5.28 0.04 4.79
CA ALA A 35 3.96 -0.55 4.82
C ALA A 35 3.07 0.07 3.74
N ILE A 36 3.13 1.38 3.57
CA ILE A 36 2.37 2.07 2.55
C ILE A 36 2.80 1.62 1.15
N ALA A 37 4.10 1.44 0.94
CA ALA A 37 4.59 0.98 -0.35
C ALA A 37 4.04 -0.39 -0.69
N LEU A 38 4.00 -1.30 0.28
CA LEU A 38 3.47 -2.64 0.04
C LEU A 38 1.99 -2.61 -0.32
N ILE A 39 1.21 -1.84 0.41
CA ILE A 39 -0.23 -1.73 0.17
C ILE A 39 -0.48 -1.06 -1.18
N THR A 40 0.27 0.00 -1.48
CA THR A 40 0.11 0.72 -2.74
C THR A 40 0.44 -0.19 -3.93
N ASP A 41 1.50 -0.96 -3.82
CA ASP A 41 1.88 -1.89 -4.87
C ASP A 41 0.78 -2.94 -5.08
N PHE A 42 0.20 -3.44 -4.00
CA PHE A 42 -0.91 -4.39 -4.09
C PHE A 42 -2.09 -3.77 -4.85
N VAL A 43 -2.44 -2.53 -4.53
CA VAL A 43 -3.57 -1.87 -5.19
C VAL A 43 -3.26 -1.59 -6.66
N VAL A 44 -2.08 -1.11 -6.95
CA VAL A 44 -1.69 -0.78 -8.33
C VAL A 44 -1.68 -2.04 -9.18
N GLU A 45 -1.08 -3.12 -8.70
CA GLU A 45 -1.02 -4.36 -9.45
C GLU A 45 -2.38 -5.02 -9.57
N GLY A 46 -3.20 -4.94 -8.53
CA GLY A 46 -4.56 -5.46 -8.58
C GLY A 46 -5.42 -4.71 -9.60
N ALA A 47 -5.25 -3.39 -9.68
CA ALA A 47 -5.96 -2.59 -10.67
C ALA A 47 -5.51 -2.96 -12.09
N ARG A 48 -4.23 -3.23 -12.25
CA ARG A 48 -3.69 -3.67 -13.52
C ARG A 48 -4.31 -5.01 -13.94
N ASP A 49 -4.62 -5.85 -12.97
CA ASP A 49 -5.25 -7.15 -13.21
C ASP A 49 -6.74 -7.03 -13.46
N GLY A 50 -7.30 -5.85 -13.36
CA GLY A 50 -8.72 -5.62 -13.63
C GLY A 50 -9.63 -5.69 -12.42
N ARG A 51 -9.07 -5.79 -11.22
CA ARG A 51 -9.90 -5.82 -10.00
C ARG A 51 -10.41 -4.42 -9.70
N ASN A 52 -11.59 -4.33 -9.09
CA ASN A 52 -12.14 -3.00 -8.81
C ASN A 52 -11.52 -2.42 -7.54
N VAL A 53 -11.52 -1.09 -7.48
CA VAL A 53 -10.84 -0.35 -6.42
C VAL A 53 -11.41 -0.65 -5.05
N ALA A 54 -12.73 -0.78 -4.95
CA ALA A 54 -13.34 -1.04 -3.65
C ALA A 54 -12.86 -2.37 -3.06
N GLU A 55 -12.73 -3.41 -3.90
CA GLU A 55 -12.20 -4.68 -3.44
C GLU A 55 -10.75 -4.56 -3.02
N LEU A 56 -9.96 -3.81 -3.79
CA LEU A 56 -8.55 -3.66 -3.50
C LEU A 56 -8.32 -2.90 -2.21
N MET A 57 -9.10 -1.87 -1.94
CA MET A 57 -8.98 -1.13 -0.71
C MET A 57 -9.34 -1.99 0.50
N ARG A 58 -10.37 -2.84 0.34
CA ARG A 58 -10.74 -3.74 1.42
C ARG A 58 -9.68 -4.81 1.65
N ASP A 59 -9.20 -5.42 0.56
CA ASP A 59 -8.23 -6.51 0.67
C ASP A 59 -6.85 -5.99 1.03
N GLY A 60 -6.55 -4.75 0.73
CA GLY A 60 -5.28 -4.13 1.08
C GLY A 60 -5.02 -4.16 2.59
N ALA A 61 -6.09 -4.14 3.38
CA ALA A 61 -5.92 -4.20 4.83
C ALA A 61 -5.33 -5.53 5.29
N ALA A 62 -5.48 -6.59 4.48
CA ALA A 62 -4.99 -7.90 4.85
C ALA A 62 -3.61 -8.21 4.29
N VAL A 63 -3.01 -7.28 3.56
CA VAL A 63 -1.69 -7.50 2.96
C VAL A 63 -0.63 -7.62 4.04
N ILE A 64 -0.78 -6.87 5.12
CA ILE A 64 0.17 -6.87 6.22
C ILE A 64 -0.58 -7.03 7.52
N SER A 65 -0.10 -7.90 8.39
CA SER A 65 -0.72 -8.07 9.71
C SER A 65 -0.15 -7.03 10.69
N ARG A 66 -0.85 -6.84 11.79
CA ARG A 66 -0.40 -5.91 12.84
C ARG A 66 0.98 -6.28 13.35
N ASP A 67 1.31 -7.58 13.40
CA ASP A 67 2.59 -8.03 13.91
C ASP A 67 3.75 -7.71 12.98
N GLN A 68 3.47 -7.37 11.74
CA GLN A 68 4.51 -7.14 10.75
C GLN A 68 4.91 -5.68 10.64
N VAL A 69 4.29 -4.81 11.41
CA VAL A 69 4.58 -3.38 11.38
C VAL A 69 4.97 -2.88 12.77
N MET A 70 5.64 -1.76 12.79
CA MET A 70 6.04 -1.13 14.04
C MET A 70 4.82 -0.56 14.77
N ASP A 71 4.99 -0.24 16.05
CA ASP A 71 3.90 0.26 16.87
C ASP A 71 3.26 1.49 16.27
N GLY A 72 1.95 1.54 16.27
CA GLY A 72 1.20 2.69 15.77
C GLY A 72 0.94 2.68 14.28
N ILE A 73 1.66 1.84 13.51
CA ILE A 73 1.52 1.84 12.05
C ILE A 73 0.19 1.24 11.62
N ALA A 74 -0.25 0.17 12.27
CA ALA A 74 -1.51 -0.48 11.90
C ALA A 74 -2.68 0.48 12.04
N GLU A 75 -2.69 1.30 13.09
CA GLU A 75 -3.74 2.28 13.31
C GLU A 75 -3.71 3.37 12.25
N MET A 76 -2.53 3.85 11.89
CA MET A 76 -2.40 4.86 10.83
C MET A 76 -2.91 4.35 9.50
N ILE A 77 -2.59 3.13 9.16
CA ILE A 77 -3.04 2.53 7.90
C ILE A 77 -4.55 2.35 7.91
N HIS A 78 -5.11 1.90 9.03
CA HIS A 78 -6.55 1.72 9.15
C HIS A 78 -7.28 3.05 8.92
N ASP A 79 -6.78 4.14 9.51
CA ASP A 79 -7.41 5.45 9.34
C ASP A 79 -7.36 5.91 7.90
N ILE A 80 -6.25 5.69 7.21
CA ILE A 80 -6.11 6.06 5.81
C ILE A 80 -7.11 5.27 4.96
N GLN A 81 -7.27 3.99 5.23
CA GLN A 81 -8.19 3.16 4.48
C GLN A 81 -9.65 3.55 4.70
N VAL A 82 -9.99 3.93 5.91
CA VAL A 82 -11.34 4.41 6.19
C VAL A 82 -11.63 5.67 5.40
N GLU A 83 -10.69 6.59 5.35
CA GLU A 83 -10.87 7.81 4.58
C GLU A 83 -11.02 7.53 3.09
N ALA A 84 -10.29 6.55 2.57
CA ALA A 84 -10.37 6.21 1.16
C ALA A 84 -11.68 5.50 0.82
N THR A 85 -12.16 4.67 1.74
CA THR A 85 -13.37 3.88 1.49
C THR A 85 -14.65 4.68 1.72
N PHE A 86 -14.63 5.56 2.72
CA PHE A 86 -15.79 6.38 3.04
C PHE A 86 -15.39 7.83 2.93
N PRO A 87 -15.23 8.31 1.78
CA PRO A 87 -14.74 9.62 1.55
C PRO A 87 -15.85 10.50 1.92
N ASP A 88 -15.59 11.43 2.68
CA ASP A 88 -16.51 12.23 3.01
C ASP A 88 -17.03 12.89 1.91
N GLY A 89 -18.01 12.79 1.67
CA GLY A 89 -18.49 13.47 0.62
C GLY A 89 -17.87 12.90 -0.53
N THR A 90 -17.32 12.02 -0.32
CA THR A 90 -16.99 11.44 -1.29
C THR A 90 -16.14 11.62 -2.19
N LYS A 91 -15.50 11.98 -1.97
CA LYS A 91 -14.70 12.29 -2.79
C LYS A 91 -13.87 11.36 -3.24
N LEU A 92 -13.99 10.45 -3.31
CA LEU A 92 -13.26 9.52 -3.75
C LEU A 92 -13.16 9.67 -5.01
N ASP A 93 -13.21 10.55 -5.50
CA ASP A 93 -13.21 10.73 -6.79
C ASP A 93 -11.98 10.43 -7.29
#